data_b9c68eff40184c24b0d70cc92f36cb39
#
_entry.id   b9c68eff40184c24b0d70cc92f36cb39
#
_cell.length_a   1.000
_cell.length_b   1.000
_cell.length_c   1.000
_cell.angle_alpha   90.00
_cell.angle_beta   90.00
_cell.angle_gamma   90.00
#
_symmetry.space_group_name_H-M   'P 1'
#
loop_
_entity.id
_entity.type
_entity.pdbx_description
1 polymer ?
#
loop_
_entity_poly.entity_id
_entity_poly.type
_entity_poly.pdbx_seq_one_letter_code
_entity_poly.pdbx_strand_id
1 'polypeptide(L)'
;MKTDVLIVGSGCSALYMALHLPEDLNILMVTKKEAELSDSFLAQGGICMLRNEDDYDSYFEDTMKAGHYENDAYSVELMIKSSPDVIQDLINYGVDFERNEDGSLAFTREGAHSQKRILYHEDITGKE
;
A
#
# COMPACT_ATOMS: atom_id res chain seq x y z
N MET A 1 -3.75 -30.27 12.12
CA MET A 1 -2.87 -29.33 11.40
C MET A 1 -2.23 -28.45 12.45
N LYS A 2 -0.91 -28.34 12.48
CA LYS A 2 -0.21 -27.42 13.39
C LYS A 2 -0.01 -26.11 12.63
N THR A 3 -0.39 -25.00 13.23
CA THR A 3 -0.29 -23.66 12.65
C THR A 3 0.54 -22.81 13.60
N ASP A 4 1.55 -22.13 13.07
CA ASP A 4 2.42 -21.24 13.84
C ASP A 4 1.86 -19.80 13.82
N VAL A 5 1.27 -19.39 12.69
CA VAL A 5 0.64 -18.06 12.53
C VAL A 5 -0.75 -18.22 11.92
N LEU A 6 -1.74 -17.57 12.55
CA LEU A 6 -3.09 -17.45 12.01
C LEU A 6 -3.32 -16.00 11.53
N ILE A 7 -3.60 -15.82 10.24
CA ILE A 7 -3.95 -14.54 9.65
C ILE A 7 -5.45 -14.53 9.37
N VAL A 8 -6.16 -13.52 9.89
CA VAL A 8 -7.60 -13.37 9.68
C VAL A 8 -7.86 -12.20 8.73
N GLY A 9 -8.25 -12.53 7.51
CA GLY A 9 -8.47 -11.59 6.40
C GLY A 9 -7.55 -11.89 5.21
N SER A 10 -7.90 -11.36 4.04
CA SER A 10 -7.15 -11.51 2.77
C SER A 10 -6.95 -10.15 2.06
N GLY A 11 -6.98 -9.06 2.80
CA GLY A 11 -6.62 -7.75 2.26
C GLY A 11 -5.11 -7.60 2.05
N CYS A 12 -4.67 -6.54 1.36
CA CYS A 12 -3.27 -6.34 0.98
C CYS A 12 -2.32 -6.37 2.19
N SER A 13 -2.69 -5.82 3.34
CA SER A 13 -1.86 -5.86 4.56
C SER A 13 -1.65 -7.29 5.08
N ALA A 14 -2.66 -8.14 4.99
CA ALA A 14 -2.57 -9.55 5.41
C ALA A 14 -1.65 -10.34 4.46
N LEU A 15 -1.78 -10.12 3.16
CA LEU A 15 -0.94 -10.74 2.13
C LEU A 15 0.51 -10.25 2.26
N TYR A 16 0.72 -8.93 2.37
CA TYR A 16 2.04 -8.35 2.54
C TYR A 16 2.74 -8.89 3.80
N MET A 17 2.01 -8.96 4.94
CA MET A 17 2.56 -9.57 6.15
C MET A 17 2.94 -11.04 5.93
N ALA A 18 2.09 -11.84 5.27
CA ALA A 18 2.38 -13.25 5.02
C ALA A 18 3.66 -13.45 4.19
N LEU A 19 3.90 -12.58 3.19
CA LEU A 19 5.09 -12.62 2.35
C LEU A 19 6.39 -12.22 3.08
N HIS A 20 6.28 -11.54 4.22
CA HIS A 20 7.42 -11.10 5.03
C HIS A 20 7.69 -11.99 6.25
N LEU A 21 6.86 -13.00 6.47
CA LEU A 21 7.10 -13.98 7.53
C LEU A 21 8.17 -15.01 7.09
N PRO A 22 8.95 -15.58 8.02
CA PRO A 22 9.89 -16.66 7.73
C PRO A 22 9.21 -17.83 7.01
N GLU A 23 9.89 -18.36 5.98
CA GLU A 23 9.38 -19.43 5.11
C GLU A 23 9.15 -20.76 5.83
N ASP A 24 9.79 -20.99 6.98
CA ASP A 24 9.65 -22.19 7.80
C ASP A 24 8.40 -22.20 8.68
N LEU A 25 7.63 -21.10 8.71
CA LEU A 25 6.38 -21.01 9.48
C LEU A 25 5.20 -21.62 8.72
N ASN A 26 4.37 -22.37 9.45
CA ASN A 26 3.09 -22.85 8.95
C ASN A 26 2.03 -21.77 9.11
N ILE A 27 1.75 -21.05 8.04
CA ILE A 27 0.78 -19.94 8.04
C ILE A 27 -0.58 -20.48 7.60
N LEU A 28 -1.61 -20.18 8.38
CA LEU A 28 -3.00 -20.39 8.01
C LEU A 28 -3.67 -19.01 7.83
N MET A 29 -4.10 -18.74 6.61
CA MET A 29 -4.92 -17.57 6.33
C MET A 29 -6.40 -18.00 6.21
N VAL A 30 -7.29 -17.29 6.89
CA VAL A 30 -8.73 -17.49 6.83
C VAL A 30 -9.42 -16.20 6.41
N THR A 31 -10.39 -16.30 5.53
CA THR A 31 -11.15 -15.15 5.02
C THR A 31 -12.65 -15.44 5.03
N LYS A 32 -13.44 -14.37 5.07
CA LYS A 32 -14.92 -14.47 5.09
C LYS A 32 -15.49 -14.89 3.74
N LYS A 33 -14.83 -14.50 2.65
CA LYS A 33 -15.19 -14.78 1.26
C LYS A 33 -13.94 -15.08 0.45
N GLU A 34 -14.08 -15.31 -0.83
CA GLU A 34 -12.97 -15.42 -1.78
C GLU A 34 -12.07 -14.16 -1.70
N ALA A 35 -10.78 -14.30 -1.95
CA ALA A 35 -9.80 -13.21 -1.84
C ALA A 35 -10.14 -12.05 -2.76
N GLU A 36 -10.67 -12.35 -3.95
CA GLU A 36 -11.10 -11.41 -4.99
C GLU A 36 -12.31 -10.55 -4.60
N LEU A 37 -12.91 -10.83 -3.46
CA LEU A 37 -13.99 -10.02 -2.88
C LEU A 37 -13.52 -9.17 -1.69
N SER A 38 -12.22 -9.07 -1.47
CA SER A 38 -11.67 -8.15 -0.47
C SER A 38 -11.76 -6.70 -0.97
N ASP A 39 -11.88 -5.77 -0.04
CA ASP A 39 -11.90 -4.33 -0.38
C ASP A 39 -10.58 -3.91 -1.06
N SER A 40 -9.46 -4.55 -0.71
CA SER A 40 -8.17 -4.30 -1.35
C SER A 40 -8.17 -4.71 -2.83
N PHE A 41 -8.71 -5.88 -3.16
CA PHE A 41 -8.81 -6.35 -4.55
C PHE A 41 -9.75 -5.47 -5.39
N LEU A 42 -10.81 -4.94 -4.78
CA LEU A 42 -11.80 -4.10 -5.46
C LEU A 42 -11.42 -2.61 -5.50
N ALA A 43 -10.28 -2.23 -4.89
CA ALA A 43 -9.82 -0.85 -4.85
C ALA A 43 -9.42 -0.37 -6.25
N GLN A 44 -10.01 0.75 -6.69
CA GLN A 44 -9.77 1.34 -8.00
C GLN A 44 -8.66 2.38 -7.97
N GLY A 45 -8.58 3.16 -6.89
CA GLY A 45 -7.57 4.20 -6.70
C GLY A 45 -6.15 3.66 -6.73
N GLY A 46 -5.24 4.47 -6.24
CA GLY A 46 -3.83 4.10 -6.22
C GLY A 46 -3.27 4.01 -4.81
N ILE A 47 -1.96 3.86 -4.73
CA ILE A 47 -1.21 3.81 -3.49
C ILE A 47 -0.23 4.99 -3.40
N CYS A 48 -0.21 5.68 -2.26
CA CYS A 48 0.66 6.83 -2.05
C CYS A 48 2.09 6.41 -1.76
N MET A 49 3.05 7.17 -2.29
CA MET A 49 4.47 6.97 -2.03
C MET A 49 5.16 8.31 -1.75
N LEU A 50 6.07 8.34 -0.79
CA LEU A 50 7.00 9.45 -0.58
C LEU A 50 8.01 9.48 -1.75
N ARG A 51 7.98 10.54 -2.56
CA ARG A 51 8.79 10.64 -3.77
C ARG A 51 10.25 11.05 -3.47
N ASN A 52 10.41 11.94 -2.52
CA ASN A 52 11.70 12.49 -2.06
C ASN A 52 11.50 13.19 -0.71
N GLU A 53 12.59 13.65 -0.10
CA GLU A 53 12.55 14.33 1.20
C GLU A 53 11.72 15.63 1.18
N ASP A 54 11.74 16.38 0.09
CA ASP A 54 10.97 17.65 -0.04
C ASP A 54 9.45 17.44 -0.04
N ASP A 55 8.98 16.22 -0.37
CA ASP A 55 7.56 15.88 -0.37
C ASP A 55 7.04 15.49 1.03
N TYR A 56 7.92 15.23 2.01
CA TYR A 56 7.55 14.71 3.32
C TYR A 56 6.57 15.62 4.06
N ASP A 57 6.90 16.88 4.23
CA ASP A 57 6.10 17.81 5.03
C ASP A 57 4.70 17.99 4.45
N SER A 58 4.60 18.09 3.12
CA SER A 58 3.32 18.21 2.43
C SER A 58 2.50 16.91 2.51
N TYR A 59 3.14 15.74 2.46
CA TYR A 59 2.47 14.47 2.58
C TYR A 59 1.96 14.25 4.01
N PHE A 60 2.78 14.58 5.00
CA PHE A 60 2.40 14.49 6.40
C PHE A 60 1.20 15.39 6.72
N GLU A 61 1.25 16.66 6.31
CA GLU A 61 0.18 17.63 6.54
C GLU A 61 -1.12 17.23 5.82
N ASP A 62 -1.05 16.80 4.56
CA ASP A 62 -2.22 16.31 3.81
C ASP A 62 -2.88 15.13 4.54
N THR A 63 -2.09 14.20 5.07
CA THR A 63 -2.57 13.01 5.79
C THR A 63 -3.20 13.39 7.13
N MET A 64 -2.54 14.23 7.92
CA MET A 64 -3.06 14.72 9.19
C MET A 64 -4.37 15.48 9.01
N LYS A 65 -4.44 16.35 8.01
CA LYS A 65 -5.64 17.12 7.67
C LYS A 65 -6.80 16.20 7.21
N ALA A 66 -6.52 15.21 6.38
CA ALA A 66 -7.54 14.25 5.93
C ALA A 66 -8.15 13.46 7.10
N GLY A 67 -7.37 13.17 8.13
CA GLY A 67 -7.80 12.54 9.37
C GLY A 67 -8.28 13.52 10.44
N HIS A 68 -8.56 14.79 10.08
CA HIS A 68 -9.00 15.83 11.01
C HIS A 68 -8.06 16.04 12.22
N TYR A 69 -6.76 15.73 12.04
CA TYR A 69 -5.71 15.77 13.07
C TYR A 69 -5.97 14.82 14.27
N GLU A 70 -6.81 13.81 14.08
CA GLU A 70 -7.04 12.74 15.06
C GLU A 70 -6.08 11.54 14.85
N ASN A 71 -5.27 11.57 13.79
CA ASN A 71 -4.27 10.55 13.49
C ASN A 71 -3.17 10.50 14.56
N ASP A 72 -2.66 9.32 14.83
CA ASP A 72 -1.40 9.17 15.54
C ASP A 72 -0.23 9.61 14.65
N ALA A 73 0.45 10.68 15.04
CA ALA A 73 1.50 11.32 14.25
C ALA A 73 2.68 10.37 13.97
N TYR A 74 3.03 9.50 14.93
CA TYR A 74 4.10 8.52 14.76
C TYR A 74 3.74 7.46 13.72
N SER A 75 2.50 6.98 13.75
CA SER A 75 2.01 6.02 12.76
C SER A 75 1.98 6.63 11.35
N VAL A 76 1.59 7.90 11.21
CA VAL A 76 1.63 8.63 9.93
C VAL A 76 3.07 8.77 9.43
N GLU A 77 4.00 9.18 10.29
CA GLU A 77 5.41 9.27 9.95
C GLU A 77 5.97 7.93 9.47
N LEU A 78 5.70 6.85 10.22
CA LEU A 78 6.16 5.50 9.87
C LEU A 78 5.61 5.06 8.50
N MET A 79 4.31 5.25 8.26
CA MET A 79 3.66 4.95 6.98
C MET A 79 4.33 5.70 5.83
N ILE A 80 4.54 7.01 5.96
CA ILE A 80 5.12 7.84 4.91
C ILE A 80 6.56 7.40 4.61
N LYS A 81 7.40 7.28 5.65
CA LYS A 81 8.82 6.96 5.50
C LYS A 81 9.07 5.55 4.96
N SER A 82 8.22 4.57 5.29
CA SER A 82 8.34 3.21 4.79
C SER A 82 7.76 3.02 3.37
N SER A 83 6.97 3.98 2.88
CA SER A 83 6.26 3.80 1.61
C SER A 83 7.16 3.54 0.40
N PRO A 84 8.38 4.12 0.24
CA PRO A 84 9.25 3.81 -0.89
C PRO A 84 9.71 2.34 -0.90
N ASP A 85 10.06 1.80 0.26
CA ASP A 85 10.48 0.40 0.39
C ASP A 85 9.33 -0.56 0.10
N VAL A 86 8.14 -0.27 0.64
CA VAL A 86 6.92 -1.05 0.36
C VAL A 86 6.59 -1.06 -1.14
N ILE A 87 6.67 0.09 -1.82
CA ILE A 87 6.44 0.16 -3.27
C ILE A 87 7.48 -0.65 -4.04
N GLN A 88 8.75 -0.59 -3.62
CA GLN A 88 9.79 -1.40 -4.25
C GLN A 88 9.55 -2.90 -4.09
N ASP A 89 9.07 -3.33 -2.92
CA ASP A 89 8.68 -4.73 -2.68
C ASP A 89 7.53 -5.15 -3.60
N LEU A 90 6.48 -4.32 -3.73
CA LEU A 90 5.36 -4.59 -4.63
C LEU A 90 5.81 -4.74 -6.09
N ILE A 91 6.71 -3.87 -6.55
CA ILE A 91 7.31 -3.98 -7.90
C ILE A 91 8.10 -5.29 -8.04
N ASN A 92 8.85 -5.67 -7.02
CA ASN A 92 9.61 -6.93 -7.01
C ASN A 92 8.70 -8.17 -7.01
N TYR A 93 7.50 -8.07 -6.44
CA TYR A 93 6.47 -9.11 -6.51
C TYR A 93 5.71 -9.14 -7.84
N GLY A 94 5.91 -8.15 -8.70
CA GLY A 94 5.37 -8.13 -10.06
C GLY A 94 4.26 -7.12 -10.30
N VAL A 95 3.93 -6.26 -9.32
CA VAL A 95 2.95 -5.19 -9.52
C VAL A 95 3.42 -4.21 -10.60
N ASP A 96 2.63 -4.02 -11.64
CA ASP A 96 2.95 -3.21 -12.81
C ASP A 96 2.29 -1.82 -12.71
N PHE A 97 2.93 -0.92 -11.97
CA PHE A 97 2.49 0.47 -11.91
C PHE A 97 2.74 1.21 -13.23
N GLU A 98 1.85 2.14 -13.57
CA GLU A 98 1.98 3.00 -14.74
C GLU A 98 3.33 3.72 -14.78
N ARG A 99 3.87 3.86 -15.99
CA ARG A 99 5.18 4.48 -16.23
C ARG A 99 5.08 5.57 -17.28
N ASN A 100 5.95 6.55 -17.15
CA ASN A 100 6.18 7.57 -18.16
C ASN A 100 6.95 6.99 -19.37
N GLU A 101 7.03 7.74 -20.45
CA GLU A 101 7.76 7.34 -21.67
C GLU A 101 9.25 7.04 -21.43
N ASP A 102 9.84 7.67 -20.40
CA ASP A 102 11.24 7.45 -19.99
C ASP A 102 11.44 6.24 -19.06
N GLY A 103 10.36 5.51 -18.75
CA GLY A 103 10.37 4.33 -17.89
C GLY A 103 10.28 4.64 -16.40
N SER A 104 10.27 5.91 -15.98
CA SER A 104 10.04 6.29 -14.58
C SER A 104 8.61 6.05 -14.17
N LEU A 105 8.35 5.88 -12.85
CA LEU A 105 7.01 5.72 -12.33
C LEU A 105 6.14 6.95 -12.61
N ALA A 106 4.92 6.73 -13.09
CA ALA A 106 3.95 7.78 -13.31
C ALA A 106 3.15 8.03 -12.03
N PHE A 107 3.01 9.30 -11.66
CA PHE A 107 2.27 9.70 -10.47
C PHE A 107 1.04 10.53 -10.84
N THR A 108 -0.08 10.20 -10.24
CA THR A 108 -1.30 11.01 -10.28
C THR A 108 -1.58 11.69 -8.95
N ARG A 109 -2.60 12.55 -8.93
CA ARG A 109 -3.09 13.22 -7.74
C ARG A 109 -4.57 12.92 -7.58
N GLU A 110 -4.95 12.47 -6.41
CA GLU A 110 -6.34 12.27 -6.03
C GLU A 110 -6.72 13.11 -4.81
N GLY A 111 -7.96 12.97 -4.37
CA GLY A 111 -8.50 13.72 -3.25
C GLY A 111 -7.63 13.69 -1.99
N ALA A 112 -7.65 14.76 -1.23
CA ALA A 112 -6.86 15.02 -0.03
C ALA A 112 -5.35 15.22 -0.23
N HIS A 113 -4.77 14.97 -1.41
CA HIS A 113 -3.35 15.18 -1.67
C HIS A 113 -3.10 16.51 -2.39
N SER A 114 -2.16 17.31 -1.88
CA SER A 114 -1.70 18.56 -2.49
C SER A 114 -0.73 18.32 -3.65
N GLN A 115 -0.04 17.18 -3.68
CA GLN A 115 0.96 16.80 -4.67
C GLN A 115 0.60 15.52 -5.41
N LYS A 116 1.23 15.30 -6.59
CA LYS A 116 1.15 14.03 -7.30
C LYS A 116 2.07 13.02 -6.61
N ARG A 117 1.52 12.07 -5.86
CA ARG A 117 2.27 11.02 -5.16
C ARG A 117 1.60 9.65 -5.18
N ILE A 118 0.60 9.49 -6.02
CA ILE A 118 -0.21 8.27 -6.11
C ILE A 118 0.23 7.48 -7.31
N LEU A 119 0.68 6.27 -7.06
CA LEU A 119 0.95 5.24 -8.06
C LEU A 119 -0.33 4.46 -8.34
N TYR A 120 -0.52 4.02 -9.57
CA TYR A 120 -1.74 3.36 -10.00
C TYR A 120 -1.47 2.38 -11.14
N HIS A 121 -2.40 1.48 -11.38
CA HIS A 121 -2.46 0.61 -12.55
C HIS A 121 -3.87 0.72 -13.14
N GLU A 122 -4.03 1.39 -14.28
CA GLU A 122 -5.34 1.72 -14.86
C GLU A 122 -6.33 2.23 -13.79
N ASP A 123 -7.53 1.62 -13.69
CA ASP A 123 -8.53 1.86 -12.63
C ASP A 123 -8.79 0.58 -11.81
N ILE A 124 -7.76 -0.25 -11.64
CA ILE A 124 -7.82 -1.56 -11.01
C ILE A 124 -6.61 -1.85 -10.12
N THR A 125 -5.97 -0.84 -9.57
CA THR A 125 -4.71 -0.98 -8.79
C THR A 125 -4.79 -2.03 -7.68
N GLY A 126 -5.94 -2.20 -7.06
CA GLY A 126 -6.12 -3.18 -6.00
C GLY A 126 -6.16 -4.63 -6.49
N LYS A 127 -6.48 -4.85 -7.77
CA LYS A 127 -6.49 -6.17 -8.40
C LYS A 127 -5.09 -6.58 -8.82
N GLU A 128 -4.29 -5.62 -9.30
CA GLU A 128 -2.91 -5.83 -9.70
C GLU A 128 -2.03 -6.29 -8.54
#